data_f26f5e8c33cb25d098f0b37a48c2ec13
#
_entry.id   f26f5e8c33cb25d098f0b37a48c2ec13
#
_cell.length_a   1.000
_cell.length_b   1.000
_cell.length_c   1.000
_cell.angle_alpha   90.00
_cell.angle_beta   90.00
_cell.angle_gamma   90.00
#
_symmetry.space_group_name_H-M   'P 1'
#
loop_
_entity.id
_entity.type
_entity.pdbx_description
1 polymer ?
#
loop_
_entity_poly.entity_id
_entity_poly.type
_entity_poly.pdbx_seq_one_letter_code
_entity_poly.pdbx_strand_id
1 'polypeptide(L)'
;MSGRLKPRKEDNKYIVQVLLPSARGTYFVKHVEEKLEKQVSAFMRELIFNYVESICTKEEYAALKNQDDAEWEQAVQNRVIAKQNNSILKAKQS
;
A
#
# COMPACT_ATOMS: atom_id res chain seq x y z
N MET A 1 11.81 -4.66 21.28
CA MET A 1 10.72 -3.85 20.78
C MET A 1 10.64 -3.81 19.27
N SER A 2 11.79 -3.87 18.63
CA SER A 2 11.86 -3.82 17.17
C SER A 2 11.12 -4.95 16.46
N GLY A 3 10.90 -6.09 17.12
CA GLY A 3 10.23 -7.23 16.51
C GLY A 3 8.74 -7.08 16.28
N ARG A 4 8.12 -6.02 16.81
CA ARG A 4 6.67 -5.84 16.72
C ARG A 4 6.19 -5.32 15.37
N LEU A 5 7.08 -4.66 14.61
CA LEU A 5 6.71 -4.01 13.36
C LEU A 5 7.36 -4.69 12.18
N LYS A 6 7.27 -6.02 12.13
CA LYS A 6 7.84 -6.78 11.03
C LYS A 6 7.02 -6.56 9.76
N PRO A 7 7.69 -6.36 8.61
CA PRO A 7 6.97 -6.27 7.34
C PRO A 7 6.18 -7.55 7.09
N ARG A 8 4.97 -7.41 6.57
CA ARG A 8 4.11 -8.56 6.31
C ARG A 8 3.17 -8.30 5.13
N LYS A 9 2.80 -9.37 4.47
CA LYS A 9 1.84 -9.30 3.38
C LYS A 9 0.42 -9.49 3.93
N GLU A 10 -0.50 -8.64 3.51
CA GLU A 10 -1.93 -8.77 3.79
C GLU A 10 -2.70 -8.56 2.50
N ASP A 11 -3.39 -9.59 2.04
CA ASP A 11 -4.14 -9.58 0.78
C ASP A 11 -3.24 -9.15 -0.39
N ASN A 12 -3.58 -8.06 -1.04
CA ASN A 12 -2.82 -7.51 -2.17
C ASN A 12 -1.85 -6.40 -1.76
N LYS A 13 -1.61 -6.25 -0.44
CA LYS A 13 -0.77 -5.18 0.08
C LYS A 13 0.39 -5.75 0.88
N TYR A 14 1.48 -5.02 0.90
CA TYR A 14 2.61 -5.33 1.78
C TYR A 14 2.74 -4.18 2.77
N ILE A 15 2.65 -4.50 4.05
CA ILE A 15 2.64 -3.48 5.11
C ILE A 15 4.05 -3.33 5.66
N VAL A 16 4.56 -2.11 5.57
CA VAL A 16 5.87 -1.75 6.12
C VAL A 16 5.67 -0.55 7.03
N GLN A 17 6.08 -0.67 8.28
CA GLN A 17 6.01 0.41 9.25
C GLN A 17 7.40 0.80 9.69
N VAL A 18 7.65 2.10 9.83
CA VAL A 18 8.94 2.63 10.21
C VAL A 18 8.76 3.58 11.38
N LEU A 19 9.57 3.37 12.42
CA LEU A 19 9.60 4.26 13.58
C LEU A 19 10.76 5.24 13.42
N LEU A 20 10.46 6.53 13.54
CA LEU A 20 11.45 7.58 13.39
C LEU A 20 11.72 8.26 14.73
N PRO A 21 12.96 8.68 14.99
CA PRO A 21 13.23 9.53 16.14
C PRO A 21 12.36 10.79 16.08
N SER A 22 11.91 11.24 17.24
CA SER A 22 10.87 12.26 17.32
C SER A 22 11.18 13.55 16.56
N ALA A 23 12.37 14.11 16.73
CA ALA A 23 12.72 15.38 16.10
C ALA A 23 12.78 15.27 14.57
N ARG A 24 13.47 14.25 14.09
CA ARG A 24 13.60 14.04 12.64
C ARG A 24 12.27 13.63 12.01
N GLY A 25 11.50 12.84 12.72
CA GLY A 25 10.17 12.44 12.24
C GLY A 25 9.24 13.63 12.14
N THR A 26 9.20 14.48 13.18
CA THR A 26 8.38 15.68 13.18
C THR A 26 8.79 16.63 12.05
N TYR A 27 10.08 16.83 11.87
CA TYR A 27 10.57 17.68 10.79
C TYR A 27 10.13 17.18 9.42
N PHE A 28 10.29 15.87 9.20
CA PHE A 28 9.90 15.25 7.94
C PHE A 28 8.40 15.40 7.67
N VAL A 29 7.57 15.09 8.65
CA VAL A 29 6.12 15.16 8.50
C VAL A 29 5.67 16.58 8.19
N LYS A 30 6.17 17.55 8.95
CA LYS A 30 5.82 18.96 8.72
C LYS A 30 6.25 19.44 7.35
N HIS A 31 7.44 19.04 6.92
CA HIS A 31 7.92 19.43 5.59
C HIS A 31 7.01 18.88 4.48
N VAL A 32 6.65 17.59 4.59
CA VAL A 32 5.80 16.96 3.57
C VAL A 32 4.42 17.60 3.55
N GLU A 33 3.82 17.80 4.70
CA GLU A 33 2.45 18.31 4.78
C GLU A 33 2.36 19.80 4.46
N GLU A 34 3.29 20.60 4.98
CA GLU A 34 3.23 22.06 4.86
C GLU A 34 3.93 22.61 3.63
N LYS A 35 5.09 22.05 3.27
CA LYS A 35 5.88 22.56 2.15
C LYS A 35 5.54 21.87 0.83
N LEU A 36 5.38 20.56 0.85
CA LEU A 36 5.05 19.80 -0.35
C LEU A 36 3.55 19.63 -0.54
N GLU A 37 2.75 19.94 0.48
CA GLU A 37 1.30 19.82 0.47
C GLU A 37 0.85 18.42 0.02
N LYS A 38 1.52 17.39 0.57
CA LYS A 38 1.25 15.99 0.27
C LYS A 38 0.92 15.22 1.53
N GLN A 39 0.21 14.11 1.37
CA GLN A 39 0.04 13.16 2.46
C GLN A 39 1.34 12.40 2.67
N VAL A 40 1.71 12.20 3.94
CA VAL A 40 2.97 11.55 4.29
C VAL A 40 3.06 10.14 3.70
N SER A 41 1.99 9.35 3.83
CA SER A 41 1.98 7.98 3.32
C SER A 41 2.15 7.93 1.80
N ALA A 42 1.51 8.85 1.08
CA ALA A 42 1.64 8.92 -0.38
C ALA A 42 3.07 9.30 -0.79
N PHE A 43 3.65 10.26 -0.08
CA PHE A 43 5.02 10.68 -0.35
C PHE A 43 6.03 9.56 -0.08
N MET A 44 5.85 8.86 1.03
CA MET A 44 6.71 7.72 1.37
C MET A 44 6.60 6.63 0.31
N ARG A 45 5.39 6.38 -0.19
CA ARG A 45 5.18 5.40 -1.26
C ARG A 45 5.94 5.77 -2.53
N GLU A 46 5.90 7.06 -2.90
CA GLU A 46 6.65 7.54 -4.06
C GLU A 46 8.16 7.31 -3.88
N LEU A 47 8.68 7.62 -2.71
CA LEU A 47 10.10 7.41 -2.41
C LEU A 47 10.49 5.93 -2.55
N ILE A 48 9.67 5.04 -2.01
CA ILE A 48 9.92 3.61 -2.08
C ILE A 48 9.86 3.12 -3.53
N PHE A 49 8.84 3.54 -4.28
CA PHE A 49 8.70 3.16 -5.68
C PHE A 49 9.88 3.62 -6.52
N ASN A 50 10.34 4.86 -6.31
CA ASN A 50 11.50 5.38 -7.01
C ASN A 50 12.76 4.57 -6.69
N TYR A 51 12.92 4.18 -5.44
CA TYR A 51 14.05 3.33 -5.03
C TYR A 51 13.98 1.96 -5.70
N VAL A 52 12.82 1.32 -5.68
CA VAL A 52 12.63 0.02 -6.33
C VAL A 52 12.94 0.11 -7.82
N GLU A 53 12.43 1.14 -8.48
CA GLU A 53 12.71 1.35 -9.91
C GLU A 53 14.20 1.50 -10.16
N SER A 54 14.93 2.16 -9.25
CA SER A 54 16.37 2.39 -9.41
C SER A 54 17.22 1.13 -9.29
N ILE A 55 16.74 0.12 -8.55
CA ILE A 55 17.48 -1.12 -8.34
C ILE A 55 17.03 -2.26 -9.25
N CYS A 56 16.00 -2.05 -10.05
CA CYS A 56 15.48 -3.04 -10.99
C CYS A 56 15.81 -2.66 -12.42
N THR A 57 15.87 -3.65 -13.32
CA THR A 57 15.86 -3.37 -14.74
C THR A 57 14.46 -2.91 -15.15
N LYS A 58 14.33 -2.32 -16.35
CA LYS A 58 13.03 -1.88 -16.87
C LYS A 58 12.06 -3.05 -16.95
N GLU A 59 12.56 -4.21 -17.39
CA GLU A 59 11.75 -5.41 -17.55
C GLU A 59 11.29 -5.94 -16.20
N GLU A 60 12.19 -5.94 -15.21
CA GLU A 60 11.85 -6.38 -13.85
C GLU A 60 10.79 -5.46 -13.23
N TYR A 61 10.98 -4.15 -13.35
CA TYR A 61 10.03 -3.20 -12.77
C TYR A 61 8.66 -3.31 -13.44
N ALA A 62 8.64 -3.46 -14.76
CA ALA A 62 7.39 -3.64 -15.50
C ALA A 62 6.66 -4.91 -15.07
N ALA A 63 7.40 -6.00 -14.85
CA ALA A 63 6.81 -7.26 -14.38
C ALA A 63 6.21 -7.11 -12.99
N LEU A 64 6.90 -6.41 -12.08
CA LEU A 64 6.40 -6.16 -10.73
C LEU A 64 5.12 -5.31 -10.78
N LYS A 65 5.12 -4.26 -11.59
CA LYS A 65 3.95 -3.41 -11.73
C LYS A 65 2.76 -4.17 -12.29
N ASN A 66 2.98 -5.00 -13.29
CA ASN A 66 1.92 -5.83 -13.87
C ASN A 66 1.35 -6.81 -12.85
N GLN A 67 2.21 -7.38 -12.02
CA GLN A 67 1.77 -8.27 -10.94
C GLN A 67 0.92 -7.52 -9.93
N ASP A 68 1.35 -6.33 -9.51
CA ASP A 68 0.58 -5.51 -8.58
C ASP A 68 -0.79 -5.15 -9.14
N ASP A 69 -0.84 -4.76 -10.41
CA ASP A 69 -2.10 -4.41 -11.07
C ASP A 69 -3.04 -5.62 -11.14
N ALA A 70 -2.51 -6.80 -11.45
CA ALA A 70 -3.30 -8.04 -11.50
C ALA A 70 -3.85 -8.41 -10.12
N GLU A 71 -3.03 -8.31 -9.08
CA GLU A 71 -3.45 -8.59 -7.71
C GLU A 71 -4.51 -7.59 -7.24
N TRP A 72 -4.34 -6.32 -7.60
CA TRP A 72 -5.31 -5.28 -7.28
C TRP A 72 -6.66 -5.59 -7.92
N GLU A 73 -6.64 -5.92 -9.19
CA GLU A 73 -7.87 -6.23 -9.94
C GLU A 73 -8.57 -7.44 -9.35
N GLN A 74 -7.82 -8.48 -8.99
CA GLN A 74 -8.37 -9.66 -8.34
C GLN A 74 -9.01 -9.32 -7.00
N ALA A 75 -8.37 -8.47 -6.21
CA ALA A 75 -8.90 -8.05 -4.91
C ALA A 75 -10.22 -7.27 -5.08
N VAL A 76 -10.28 -6.41 -6.07
CA VAL A 76 -11.51 -5.65 -6.37
C VAL A 76 -12.64 -6.60 -6.78
N GLN A 77 -12.35 -7.57 -7.66
CA GLN A 77 -13.35 -8.54 -8.09
C GLN A 77 -13.84 -9.39 -6.92
N ASN A 78 -12.94 -9.80 -6.04
CA ASN A 78 -13.32 -10.58 -4.85
C ASN A 78 -14.26 -9.80 -3.95
N ARG A 79 -14.04 -8.50 -3.79
CA ARG A 79 -14.93 -7.64 -3.00
C ARG A 79 -16.30 -7.53 -3.64
N VAL A 80 -16.37 -7.40 -4.96
CA VAL A 80 -17.63 -7.32 -5.69
C VAL A 80 -18.42 -8.63 -5.55
N ILE A 81 -17.76 -9.77 -5.72
CA ILE A 81 -18.37 -11.08 -5.57
C ILE A 81 -18.94 -11.26 -4.15
N ALA A 82 -18.14 -10.91 -3.14
CA ALA A 82 -18.59 -11.01 -1.75
C ALA A 82 -19.82 -10.13 -1.49
N LYS A 83 -19.84 -8.93 -2.06
CA LYS A 83 -20.97 -8.02 -1.93
C LYS A 83 -22.22 -8.57 -2.58
N GLN A 84 -22.10 -9.15 -3.77
CA GLN A 84 -23.21 -9.77 -4.49
C GLN A 84 -23.77 -10.96 -3.73
N ASN A 85 -22.89 -11.82 -3.21
CA ASN A 85 -23.30 -12.98 -2.43
C ASN A 85 -24.05 -12.56 -1.15
N ASN A 86 -23.59 -11.51 -0.46
CA ASN A 86 -24.29 -10.99 0.71
C ASN A 86 -25.70 -10.47 0.35
N SER A 87 -25.82 -9.79 -0.79
CA SER A 87 -27.11 -9.30 -1.25
C SER A 87 -28.08 -10.43 -1.55
N ILE A 88 -27.60 -11.50 -2.20
CA ILE A 88 -28.40 -12.67 -2.48
C ILE A 88 -28.85 -13.36 -1.18
N LEU A 89 -27.97 -13.51 -0.23
CA LEU A 89 -28.29 -14.12 1.07
C LEU A 89 -29.34 -13.30 1.82
N LYS A 90 -29.24 -11.97 1.79
CA LYS A 90 -30.22 -11.10 2.43
C LYS A 90 -31.60 -11.24 1.78
N ALA A 91 -31.64 -11.33 0.43
CA ALA A 91 -32.88 -11.51 -0.28
C ALA A 91 -33.54 -12.82 0.04
N LYS A 92 -32.76 -13.89 0.21
CA LYS A 92 -33.31 -15.20 0.57
C LYS A 92 -33.81 -15.29 1.99
N GLN A 93 -33.29 -14.46 2.89
CA GLN A 93 -33.70 -14.45 4.28
C GLN A 93 -34.93 -13.57 4.54
N SER A 94 -35.24 -12.72 3.63
CA SER A 94 -36.44 -11.88 3.75
C SER A 94 -37.65 -12.54 3.06
#